data_10f367020366f58d8513e6c95270d3d2
#
_entry.id   10f367020366f58d8513e6c95270d3d2
#
_cell.length_a   1.000
_cell.length_b   1.000
_cell.length_c   1.000
_cell.angle_alpha   90.00
_cell.angle_beta   90.00
_cell.angle_gamma   90.00
#
_symmetry.space_group_name_H-M   'P 1'
#
loop_
_entity.id
_entity.type
_entity.pdbx_description
1 polymer ?
#
loop_
_entity_poly.entity_id
_entity_poly.type
_entity_poly.pdbx_seq_one_letter_code
_entity_poly.pdbx_strand_id
1 'polypeptide(L)'
;SVGISFSQWGDYDSDGDLDLFLSGFKANQDVVAQVYDNLESLENPNKEPNAPYLLDDTNIVNGNVNLTWTAPIDPENAGGGSTPELGLRYHLQVGYEDENNDHAVSTGHYGINEIGLINRPQKNLRNLKEGNYSWRVRAIDHGYATSNWSNSEYFYIDVTAPTIDTIRANYVSSDQVILVVKFKEDFYLDINKEPTVLVTHPYYPDLGKEGTEDDSIRVEKQSFNGDEWTGVLI
;
A
#
# COMPACT_ATOMS: atom_id res chain seq x y z
N SER A 1 46.83 -1.77 -16.66
CA SER A 1 45.85 -0.70 -16.43
C SER A 1 44.91 -0.60 -17.62
N VAL A 2 43.64 -0.40 -17.32
CA VAL A 2 42.60 -0.20 -18.31
C VAL A 2 42.22 1.29 -18.29
N GLY A 3 42.27 1.94 -19.48
CA GLY A 3 41.80 3.31 -19.62
C GLY A 3 40.40 3.32 -20.23
N ILE A 4 39.55 4.28 -19.84
CA ILE A 4 38.13 4.35 -20.22
C ILE A 4 37.48 2.99 -19.99
N SER A 5 37.13 2.72 -18.74
CA SER A 5 36.56 1.44 -18.29
C SER A 5 35.15 1.60 -17.85
N PHE A 6 34.36 0.55 -18.04
CA PHE A 6 33.09 0.34 -17.45
C PHE A 6 33.20 -0.85 -16.48
N SER A 7 32.62 -0.75 -15.30
CA SER A 7 32.56 -1.83 -14.34
C SER A 7 31.12 -2.01 -13.83
N GLN A 8 30.75 -3.26 -13.61
CA GLN A 8 29.43 -3.65 -13.12
C GLN A 8 29.62 -4.82 -12.16
N TRP A 9 28.89 -4.76 -11.05
CA TRP A 9 28.78 -5.89 -10.13
C TRP A 9 27.55 -6.71 -10.49
N GLY A 10 27.62 -8.02 -10.39
CA GLY A 10 26.52 -8.95 -10.61
C GLY A 10 26.94 -10.37 -10.26
N ASP A 11 26.00 -11.19 -9.84
CA ASP A 11 26.18 -12.62 -9.58
C ASP A 11 26.17 -13.33 -10.95
N TYR A 12 27.36 -13.62 -11.49
CA TYR A 12 27.53 -14.16 -12.84
C TYR A 12 27.28 -15.68 -12.91
N ASP A 13 27.71 -16.40 -11.88
CA ASP A 13 27.64 -17.86 -11.84
C ASP A 13 26.49 -18.37 -10.95
N SER A 14 25.73 -17.45 -10.35
CA SER A 14 24.57 -17.75 -9.48
C SER A 14 24.94 -18.49 -8.20
N ASP A 15 26.13 -18.20 -7.65
CA ASP A 15 26.57 -18.79 -6.39
C ASP A 15 26.20 -17.94 -5.16
N GLY A 16 25.58 -16.77 -5.39
CA GLY A 16 25.01 -15.90 -4.36
C GLY A 16 25.95 -14.81 -3.88
N ASP A 17 27.08 -14.60 -4.52
CA ASP A 17 27.93 -13.44 -4.28
C ASP A 17 28.08 -12.52 -5.51
N LEU A 18 28.72 -11.40 -5.33
CA LEU A 18 28.89 -10.43 -6.40
C LEU A 18 30.25 -10.53 -7.07
N ASP A 19 30.21 -10.83 -8.36
CA ASP A 19 31.33 -10.78 -9.27
C ASP A 19 31.53 -9.41 -9.89
N LEU A 20 32.73 -9.17 -10.39
CA LEU A 20 33.06 -7.92 -11.06
C LEU A 20 33.19 -8.13 -12.57
N PHE A 21 32.29 -7.57 -13.35
CA PHE A 21 32.51 -7.37 -14.79
C PHE A 21 33.31 -6.10 -15.03
N LEU A 22 34.36 -6.20 -15.80
CA LEU A 22 35.21 -5.08 -16.22
C LEU A 22 35.36 -5.07 -17.72
N SER A 23 35.08 -3.95 -18.36
CA SER A 23 35.37 -3.74 -19.78
C SER A 23 36.08 -2.41 -20.05
N GLY A 24 36.86 -2.33 -21.12
CA GLY A 24 37.59 -1.11 -21.48
C GLY A 24 38.72 -1.35 -22.46
N PHE A 25 39.65 -0.40 -22.53
CA PHE A 25 40.82 -0.46 -23.40
C PHE A 25 42.11 -0.59 -22.60
N LYS A 26 42.97 -1.47 -23.02
CA LYS A 26 44.36 -1.50 -22.52
C LYS A 26 45.17 -0.34 -23.10
N ALA A 27 46.35 -0.12 -22.56
CA ALA A 27 47.26 0.93 -23.03
C ALA A 27 47.69 0.77 -24.52
N ASN A 28 47.62 -0.44 -25.03
CA ASN A 28 47.86 -0.79 -26.44
C ASN A 28 46.60 -0.73 -27.32
N GLN A 29 45.50 -0.15 -26.82
CA GLN A 29 44.21 -0.02 -27.48
C GLN A 29 43.45 -1.34 -27.70
N ASP A 30 43.89 -2.45 -27.16
CA ASP A 30 43.13 -3.70 -27.18
C ASP A 30 41.88 -3.57 -26.30
N VAL A 31 40.77 -4.07 -26.81
CA VAL A 31 39.51 -4.18 -26.03
C VAL A 31 39.64 -5.32 -25.03
N VAL A 32 39.19 -5.07 -23.83
CA VAL A 32 39.08 -6.06 -22.75
C VAL A 32 37.65 -6.12 -22.27
N ALA A 33 37.14 -7.33 -22.07
CA ALA A 33 35.92 -7.64 -21.31
C ALA A 33 36.23 -8.89 -20.49
N GLN A 34 36.14 -8.76 -19.16
CA GLN A 34 36.47 -9.85 -18.22
C GLN A 34 35.47 -9.86 -17.08
N VAL A 35 35.13 -11.05 -16.63
CA VAL A 35 34.48 -11.30 -15.36
C VAL A 35 35.55 -11.71 -14.37
N TYR A 36 35.52 -11.14 -13.21
CA TYR A 36 36.32 -11.53 -12.06
C TYR A 36 35.39 -12.16 -11.06
N ASP A 37 35.47 -13.45 -10.97
CA ASP A 37 34.73 -14.29 -10.06
C ASP A 37 35.22 -14.05 -8.62
N ASN A 38 34.30 -13.84 -7.70
CA ASN A 38 34.54 -13.69 -6.28
C ASN A 38 34.57 -15.08 -5.63
N LEU A 39 35.75 -15.61 -5.37
CA LEU A 39 35.90 -16.95 -4.85
C LEU A 39 35.65 -17.08 -3.32
N GLU A 40 35.29 -16.00 -2.63
CA GLU A 40 35.03 -16.05 -1.19
C GLU A 40 33.74 -16.82 -0.83
N SER A 41 32.82 -16.93 -1.75
CA SER A 41 31.57 -17.70 -1.58
C SER A 41 31.79 -19.17 -1.26
N LEU A 42 32.90 -19.76 -1.71
CA LEU A 42 33.22 -21.16 -1.46
C LEU A 42 33.43 -21.49 0.03
N GLU A 43 33.86 -20.51 0.84
CA GLU A 43 34.06 -20.68 2.28
C GLU A 43 32.90 -20.16 3.12
N ASN A 44 32.20 -19.11 2.64
CA ASN A 44 31.09 -18.45 3.33
C ASN A 44 30.01 -18.06 2.30
N PRO A 45 29.23 -19.00 1.81
CA PRO A 45 28.22 -18.70 0.80
C PRO A 45 27.18 -17.71 1.35
N ASN A 46 26.77 -16.78 0.52
CA ASN A 46 25.68 -15.86 0.81
C ASN A 46 24.42 -16.63 1.20
N LYS A 47 23.73 -16.19 2.25
CA LYS A 47 22.48 -16.80 2.69
C LYS A 47 21.31 -15.90 2.36
N GLU A 48 20.19 -16.53 2.10
CA GLU A 48 18.94 -15.85 1.90
C GLU A 48 18.54 -15.06 3.16
N PRO A 49 18.07 -13.80 3.01
CA PRO A 49 17.44 -13.09 4.12
C PRO A 49 16.24 -13.84 4.69
N ASN A 50 15.90 -13.59 5.93
CA ASN A 50 14.65 -14.09 6.48
C ASN A 50 13.45 -13.45 5.74
N ALA A 51 12.30 -14.13 5.72
CA ALA A 51 11.08 -13.56 5.17
C ALA A 51 10.65 -12.32 5.98
N PRO A 52 10.20 -11.24 5.31
CA PRO A 52 9.62 -10.10 5.99
C PRO A 52 8.37 -10.48 6.79
N TYR A 53 8.13 -9.78 7.89
CA TYR A 53 6.89 -9.89 8.66
C TYR A 53 5.99 -8.69 8.32
N LEU A 54 4.74 -8.96 7.92
CA LEU A 54 3.77 -7.94 7.57
C LEU A 54 3.24 -7.26 8.84
N LEU A 55 3.07 -5.93 8.78
CA LEU A 55 2.51 -5.17 9.87
C LEU A 55 1.00 -4.99 9.64
N ASP A 56 0.24 -5.17 10.71
CA ASP A 56 -1.22 -5.08 10.72
C ASP A 56 -1.71 -3.62 10.87
N ASP A 57 -1.00 -2.68 10.26
CA ASP A 57 -1.31 -1.26 10.28
C ASP A 57 -1.75 -0.72 8.91
N THR A 58 -2.38 -1.58 8.11
CA THR A 58 -2.88 -1.23 6.78
C THR A 58 -3.88 -0.09 6.87
N ASN A 59 -3.43 1.12 6.49
CA ASN A 59 -4.29 2.30 6.49
C ASN A 59 -4.87 2.52 5.10
N ILE A 60 -6.21 2.45 5.01
CA ILE A 60 -6.95 2.59 3.76
C ILE A 60 -7.74 3.90 3.80
N VAL A 61 -7.50 4.77 2.82
CA VAL A 61 -8.22 6.05 2.69
C VAL A 61 -8.49 6.34 1.22
N ASN A 62 -9.76 6.40 0.84
CA ASN A 62 -10.20 6.80 -0.52
C ASN A 62 -9.46 6.06 -1.64
N GLY A 63 -9.41 4.73 -1.59
CA GLY A 63 -8.74 3.92 -2.60
C GLY A 63 -7.21 3.95 -2.55
N ASN A 64 -6.64 4.53 -1.51
CA ASN A 64 -5.20 4.51 -1.28
C ASN A 64 -4.89 3.63 -0.08
N VAL A 65 -3.82 2.85 -0.16
CA VAL A 65 -3.37 1.97 0.91
C VAL A 65 -1.88 2.11 1.13
N ASN A 66 -1.46 2.14 2.39
CA ASN A 66 -0.06 2.05 2.76
C ASN A 66 0.22 0.66 3.31
N LEU A 67 1.02 -0.11 2.59
CA LEU A 67 1.46 -1.44 2.98
C LEU A 67 2.81 -1.30 3.69
N THR A 68 2.96 -1.93 4.85
CA THR A 68 4.17 -1.87 5.68
C THR A 68 4.58 -3.25 6.15
N TRP A 69 5.87 -3.43 6.35
CA TRP A 69 6.45 -4.68 6.87
C TRP A 69 7.73 -4.39 7.66
N THR A 70 8.19 -5.35 8.45
CA THR A 70 9.48 -5.24 9.11
C THR A 70 10.60 -5.65 8.16
N ALA A 71 11.71 -4.92 8.19
CA ALA A 71 12.93 -5.36 7.53
C ALA A 71 13.42 -6.65 8.21
N PRO A 72 13.64 -7.73 7.46
CA PRO A 72 14.12 -8.98 8.05
C PRO A 72 15.62 -8.91 8.36
N ILE A 73 16.08 -9.85 9.19
CA ILE A 73 17.49 -10.08 9.40
C ILE A 73 18.04 -10.90 8.23
N ASP A 74 19.20 -10.50 7.76
CA ASP A 74 20.03 -11.25 6.83
C ASP A 74 21.03 -12.09 7.65
N PRO A 75 20.87 -13.43 7.69
CA PRO A 75 21.54 -14.27 8.69
C PRO A 75 22.93 -14.74 8.25
N GLU A 76 23.78 -13.84 7.77
CA GLU A 76 25.13 -14.21 7.38
C GLU A 76 25.94 -14.83 8.54
N ASN A 77 26.89 -15.68 8.19
CA ASN A 77 27.83 -16.23 9.15
C ASN A 77 28.79 -15.14 9.70
N ALA A 78 29.28 -15.34 10.90
CA ALA A 78 30.27 -14.44 11.49
C ALA A 78 31.49 -14.30 10.56
N GLY A 79 31.64 -13.09 9.95
CA GLY A 79 32.67 -12.78 8.96
C GLY A 79 32.13 -12.56 7.55
N GLY A 80 30.93 -12.99 7.22
CA GLY A 80 30.23 -12.65 5.98
C GLY A 80 29.55 -11.27 6.06
N GLY A 81 29.40 -10.63 4.94
CA GLY A 81 28.85 -9.28 4.84
C GLY A 81 27.32 -9.27 4.87
N SER A 82 26.71 -9.56 6.04
CA SER A 82 25.25 -9.42 6.21
C SER A 82 24.75 -8.08 5.65
N THR A 83 23.69 -8.12 4.87
CA THR A 83 23.08 -6.91 4.33
C THR A 83 22.37 -6.14 5.43
N PRO A 84 22.77 -4.91 5.75
CA PRO A 84 22.05 -4.11 6.72
C PRO A 84 20.64 -3.79 6.22
N GLU A 85 19.70 -3.55 7.15
CA GLU A 85 18.28 -3.26 6.83
C GLU A 85 18.10 -2.24 5.70
N LEU A 86 18.92 -1.17 5.68
CA LEU A 86 18.87 -0.13 4.64
C LEU A 86 19.42 -0.60 3.28
N GLY A 87 20.14 -1.70 3.25
CA GLY A 87 20.68 -2.33 2.04
C GLY A 87 19.69 -3.27 1.37
N LEU A 88 18.76 -3.82 2.13
CA LEU A 88 17.76 -4.73 1.61
C LEU A 88 16.87 -4.07 0.55
N ARG A 89 16.46 -4.88 -0.41
CA ARG A 89 15.46 -4.55 -1.42
C ARG A 89 14.27 -5.47 -1.25
N TYR A 90 13.13 -5.07 -1.80
CA TYR A 90 11.91 -5.85 -1.61
C TYR A 90 11.19 -6.04 -2.93
N HIS A 91 10.67 -7.23 -3.11
CA HIS A 91 9.74 -7.57 -4.18
C HIS A 91 8.35 -7.73 -3.58
N LEU A 92 7.43 -6.87 -3.97
CA LEU A 92 6.03 -6.86 -3.52
C LEU A 92 5.15 -7.45 -4.62
N GLN A 93 4.25 -8.34 -4.25
CA GLN A 93 3.12 -8.77 -5.08
C GLN A 93 1.81 -8.30 -4.46
N VAL A 94 0.93 -7.77 -5.29
CA VAL A 94 -0.43 -7.40 -4.90
C VAL A 94 -1.37 -7.99 -5.93
N GLY A 95 -2.26 -8.88 -5.51
CA GLY A 95 -3.29 -9.50 -6.31
C GLY A 95 -4.63 -8.78 -6.12
N TYR A 96 -5.39 -8.61 -7.19
CA TYR A 96 -6.79 -8.22 -7.15
C TYR A 96 -7.62 -9.49 -7.33
N GLU A 97 -8.58 -9.74 -6.45
CA GLU A 97 -9.46 -10.91 -6.55
C GLU A 97 -10.56 -10.62 -7.58
N ASP A 98 -10.22 -10.67 -8.84
CA ASP A 98 -11.19 -10.80 -9.92
C ASP A 98 -11.28 -12.27 -10.41
N GLU A 99 -12.18 -12.52 -11.34
CA GLU A 99 -12.40 -13.85 -11.91
C GLU A 99 -11.14 -14.45 -12.58
N ASN A 100 -10.13 -13.63 -12.86
CA ASN A 100 -8.91 -14.02 -13.55
C ASN A 100 -7.69 -14.14 -12.60
N ASN A 101 -7.84 -13.75 -11.33
CA ASN A 101 -6.78 -13.79 -10.32
C ASN A 101 -5.49 -13.04 -10.77
N ASP A 102 -5.67 -11.96 -11.54
CA ASP A 102 -4.57 -11.15 -12.07
C ASP A 102 -3.94 -10.30 -10.99
N HIS A 103 -2.61 -10.31 -10.94
CA HIS A 103 -1.85 -9.47 -10.01
C HIS A 103 -1.94 -7.99 -10.42
N ALA A 104 -2.57 -7.16 -9.59
CA ALA A 104 -2.76 -5.74 -9.84
C ALA A 104 -1.44 -4.97 -9.89
N VAL A 105 -0.45 -5.38 -9.11
CA VAL A 105 0.88 -4.78 -9.05
C VAL A 105 1.91 -5.86 -8.70
N SER A 106 2.98 -5.92 -9.45
CA SER A 106 4.17 -6.68 -9.06
C SER A 106 5.37 -5.76 -9.16
N THR A 107 6.11 -5.59 -8.08
CA THR A 107 7.37 -4.86 -8.13
C THR A 107 8.42 -5.81 -8.67
N GLY A 108 8.70 -5.68 -9.92
CA GLY A 108 9.76 -6.25 -10.73
C GLY A 108 10.40 -7.57 -10.30
N HIS A 109 10.45 -8.47 -11.20
CA HIS A 109 11.46 -9.52 -11.20
C HIS A 109 12.82 -8.86 -11.48
N TYR A 110 13.85 -9.34 -10.84
CA TYR A 110 15.21 -8.98 -11.22
C TYR A 110 15.37 -9.15 -12.76
N GLY A 111 15.67 -8.06 -13.44
CA GLY A 111 15.82 -8.02 -14.89
C GLY A 111 14.58 -7.68 -15.72
N ILE A 112 13.42 -7.47 -15.13
CA ILE A 112 12.22 -6.98 -15.83
C ILE A 112 11.81 -5.62 -15.26
N ASN A 113 11.94 -4.60 -16.07
CA ASN A 113 11.87 -3.18 -15.72
C ASN A 113 10.46 -2.64 -15.49
N GLU A 114 9.57 -3.30 -14.78
CA GLU A 114 8.22 -2.75 -14.71
C GLU A 114 7.94 -1.88 -13.49
N ILE A 115 8.50 -2.15 -12.36
CA ILE A 115 8.54 -1.21 -11.22
C ILE A 115 9.80 -1.56 -10.43
N GLY A 116 10.74 -0.63 -10.30
CA GLY A 116 12.00 -0.90 -9.60
C GLY A 116 11.80 -1.50 -8.21
N LEU A 117 12.76 -2.29 -7.77
CA LEU A 117 12.77 -2.88 -6.44
C LEU A 117 12.50 -1.80 -5.38
N ILE A 118 11.65 -2.12 -4.42
CA ILE A 118 11.34 -1.22 -3.30
C ILE A 118 12.57 -1.22 -2.37
N ASN A 119 13.00 -0.04 -1.96
CA ASN A 119 14.19 0.15 -1.11
C ASN A 119 13.85 0.55 0.33
N ARG A 120 12.60 0.44 0.72
CA ARG A 120 12.11 0.70 2.09
C ARG A 120 11.04 -0.33 2.45
N PRO A 121 10.85 -0.65 3.74
CA PRO A 121 9.87 -1.63 4.17
C PRO A 121 8.43 -1.06 4.16
N GLN A 122 8.08 -0.34 3.10
CA GLN A 122 6.73 0.20 2.90
C GLN A 122 6.46 0.51 1.44
N LYS A 123 5.18 0.48 1.06
CA LYS A 123 4.70 0.88 -0.26
C LYS A 123 3.32 1.50 -0.18
N ASN A 124 3.21 2.73 -0.72
CA ASN A 124 1.93 3.38 -0.97
C ASN A 124 1.41 2.96 -2.35
N LEU A 125 0.20 2.42 -2.38
CA LEU A 125 -0.59 2.18 -3.58
C LEU A 125 -1.71 3.21 -3.65
N ARG A 126 -2.06 3.66 -4.85
CA ARG A 126 -3.04 4.74 -5.03
C ARG A 126 -4.03 4.40 -6.13
N ASN A 127 -5.24 4.97 -6.01
CA ASN A 127 -6.31 4.83 -7.00
C ASN A 127 -6.65 3.36 -7.29
N LEU A 128 -6.63 2.53 -6.27
CA LEU A 128 -7.08 1.16 -6.38
C LEU A 128 -8.58 1.14 -6.62
N LYS A 129 -9.03 0.19 -7.42
CA LYS A 129 -10.45 -0.08 -7.65
C LYS A 129 -11.07 -0.69 -6.39
N GLU A 130 -12.37 -0.58 -6.29
CA GLU A 130 -13.13 -1.30 -5.27
C GLU A 130 -12.97 -2.82 -5.43
N GLY A 131 -12.81 -3.50 -4.29
CA GLY A 131 -12.71 -4.95 -4.24
C GLY A 131 -11.68 -5.50 -3.27
N ASN A 132 -11.56 -6.80 -3.26
CA ASN A 132 -10.62 -7.54 -2.43
C ASN A 132 -9.23 -7.59 -3.05
N TYR A 133 -8.24 -7.43 -2.20
CA TYR A 133 -6.83 -7.51 -2.55
C TYR A 133 -6.11 -8.46 -1.62
N SER A 134 -5.13 -9.17 -2.16
CA SER A 134 -4.14 -9.92 -1.39
C SER A 134 -2.75 -9.38 -1.66
N TRP A 135 -1.85 -9.46 -0.69
CA TRP A 135 -0.48 -9.02 -0.89
C TRP A 135 0.52 -9.84 -0.09
N ARG A 136 1.73 -9.88 -0.59
CA ARG A 136 2.89 -10.52 0.05
C ARG A 136 4.17 -9.85 -0.40
N VAL A 137 5.22 -10.00 0.36
CA VAL A 137 6.52 -9.39 0.09
C VAL A 137 7.65 -10.37 0.38
N ARG A 138 8.76 -10.25 -0.33
CA ARG A 138 10.01 -10.94 -0.02
C ARG A 138 11.17 -9.96 -0.05
N ALA A 139 12.21 -10.25 0.71
CA ALA A 139 13.43 -9.46 0.73
C ALA A 139 14.44 -9.99 -0.29
N ILE A 140 15.34 -9.11 -0.68
CA ILE A 140 16.49 -9.38 -1.56
C ILE A 140 17.69 -8.68 -0.96
N ASP A 141 18.75 -9.39 -0.75
CA ASP A 141 20.00 -8.86 -0.21
C ASP A 141 20.89 -8.20 -1.28
N HIS A 142 22.08 -7.80 -0.89
CA HIS A 142 23.04 -7.18 -1.81
C HIS A 142 23.72 -8.18 -2.75
N GLY A 143 23.75 -9.49 -2.40
CA GLY A 143 24.21 -10.59 -3.24
C GLY A 143 23.13 -11.17 -4.15
N TYR A 144 21.92 -10.53 -4.13
CA TYR A 144 20.73 -10.94 -4.91
C TYR A 144 20.06 -12.24 -4.44
N ALA A 145 20.45 -12.83 -3.32
CA ALA A 145 19.70 -13.92 -2.75
C ALA A 145 18.32 -13.42 -2.26
N THR A 146 17.29 -14.22 -2.47
CA THR A 146 15.91 -13.84 -2.18
C THR A 146 15.36 -14.67 -1.03
N SER A 147 14.73 -14.00 -0.08
CA SER A 147 14.01 -14.68 0.99
C SER A 147 12.80 -15.47 0.45
N ASN A 148 12.28 -16.35 1.29
CA ASN A 148 10.92 -16.84 1.12
C ASN A 148 9.93 -15.66 1.15
N TRP A 149 8.75 -15.85 0.54
CA TRP A 149 7.66 -14.92 0.65
C TRP A 149 7.15 -14.83 2.09
N SER A 150 6.69 -13.65 2.51
CA SER A 150 5.86 -13.51 3.69
C SER A 150 4.57 -14.32 3.56
N ASN A 151 3.83 -14.49 4.64
CA ASN A 151 2.43 -14.88 4.55
C ASN A 151 1.68 -13.86 3.67
N SER A 152 0.56 -14.27 3.10
CA SER A 152 -0.33 -13.35 2.40
C SER A 152 -1.26 -12.69 3.41
N GLU A 153 -1.44 -11.36 3.26
CA GLU A 153 -2.44 -10.58 3.97
C GLU A 153 -3.47 -10.03 2.98
N TYR A 154 -4.64 -9.66 3.48
CA TYR A 154 -5.79 -9.27 2.68
C TYR A 154 -6.30 -7.91 3.14
N PHE A 155 -6.80 -7.12 2.19
CA PHE A 155 -7.50 -5.89 2.46
C PHE A 155 -8.61 -5.66 1.43
N TYR A 156 -9.60 -4.88 1.81
CA TYR A 156 -10.67 -4.47 0.91
C TYR A 156 -10.58 -2.96 0.64
N ILE A 157 -10.75 -2.59 -0.61
CA ILE A 157 -10.90 -1.19 -1.02
C ILE A 157 -12.37 -0.92 -1.26
N ASP A 158 -12.91 0.03 -0.52
CA ASP A 158 -14.22 0.60 -0.72
C ASP A 158 -14.08 2.04 -1.18
N VAL A 159 -14.65 2.36 -2.32
CA VAL A 159 -14.70 3.70 -2.91
C VAL A 159 -16.12 4.12 -3.26
N THR A 160 -17.07 3.25 -3.00
CA THR A 160 -18.49 3.52 -3.23
C THR A 160 -19.04 4.40 -2.11
N ALA A 161 -19.74 5.46 -2.48
CA ALA A 161 -20.37 6.32 -1.50
C ALA A 161 -21.63 5.67 -0.95
N PRO A 162 -21.93 5.79 0.35
CA PRO A 162 -23.16 5.30 0.95
C PRO A 162 -24.38 5.96 0.31
N THR A 163 -25.45 5.21 0.21
CA THR A 163 -26.74 5.67 -0.28
C THR A 163 -27.76 5.82 0.86
N ILE A 164 -28.77 6.65 0.67
CA ILE A 164 -29.87 6.73 1.63
C ILE A 164 -30.82 5.57 1.37
N ASP A 165 -31.00 4.74 2.41
CA ASP A 165 -31.98 3.64 2.40
C ASP A 165 -33.38 4.16 2.73
N THR A 166 -33.52 4.84 3.87
CA THR A 166 -34.81 5.37 4.31
C THR A 166 -34.67 6.72 5.01
N ILE A 167 -35.71 7.56 4.85
CA ILE A 167 -35.90 8.77 5.63
C ILE A 167 -37.25 8.65 6.31
N ARG A 168 -37.29 8.88 7.63
CA ARG A 168 -38.51 8.90 8.43
C ARG A 168 -38.59 10.19 9.21
N ALA A 169 -39.76 10.79 9.24
CA ALA A 169 -40.06 11.94 10.08
C ALA A 169 -41.15 11.56 11.07
N ASN A 170 -40.88 11.66 12.35
CA ASN A 170 -41.81 11.36 13.44
C ASN A 170 -42.20 12.65 14.15
N TYR A 171 -43.46 13.04 14.09
CA TYR A 171 -43.99 14.20 14.80
C TYR A 171 -44.05 13.91 16.27
N VAL A 172 -43.43 14.75 17.08
CA VAL A 172 -43.43 14.67 18.56
C VAL A 172 -44.39 15.72 19.14
N SER A 173 -44.38 16.92 18.56
CA SER A 173 -45.27 18.03 18.95
C SER A 173 -45.52 18.95 17.75
N SER A 174 -46.28 20.05 17.93
CA SER A 174 -46.48 21.07 16.89
C SER A 174 -45.16 21.70 16.40
N ASP A 175 -44.14 21.72 17.25
CA ASP A 175 -42.90 22.47 17.06
C ASP A 175 -41.68 21.55 17.00
N GLN A 176 -41.87 20.22 16.97
CA GLN A 176 -40.78 19.28 17.03
C GLN A 176 -41.01 18.04 16.19
N VAL A 177 -40.09 17.76 15.29
CA VAL A 177 -40.06 16.57 14.42
C VAL A 177 -38.75 15.84 14.59
N ILE A 178 -38.80 14.55 14.87
CA ILE A 178 -37.60 13.71 14.83
C ILE A 178 -37.40 13.21 13.40
N LEU A 179 -36.26 13.52 12.85
CA LEU A 179 -35.81 13.01 11.56
C LEU A 179 -34.86 11.84 11.78
N VAL A 180 -35.14 10.71 11.13
CA VAL A 180 -34.30 9.54 11.11
C VAL A 180 -33.90 9.26 9.69
N VAL A 181 -32.62 9.27 9.42
CA VAL A 181 -32.03 8.95 8.10
C VAL A 181 -31.23 7.68 8.24
N LYS A 182 -31.61 6.64 7.50
CA LYS A 182 -30.83 5.42 7.37
C LYS A 182 -30.02 5.44 6.10
N PHE A 183 -28.76 5.05 6.23
CA PHE A 183 -27.86 4.85 5.13
C PHE A 183 -27.75 3.37 4.82
N LYS A 184 -27.56 3.06 3.55
CA LYS A 184 -27.19 1.73 3.08
C LYS A 184 -25.78 1.81 2.55
N GLU A 185 -24.95 0.95 3.09
CA GLU A 185 -23.60 0.73 2.66
C GLU A 185 -23.35 -0.77 2.57
N ASP A 186 -22.69 -1.21 1.51
CA ASP A 186 -22.46 -2.63 1.30
C ASP A 186 -21.29 -3.14 2.15
N PHE A 187 -20.50 -2.24 2.73
CA PHE A 187 -19.32 -2.66 3.48
C PHE A 187 -19.24 -2.08 4.89
N TYR A 188 -18.94 -0.80 5.06
CA TYR A 188 -18.79 -0.21 6.39
C TYR A 188 -18.86 1.31 6.39
N LEU A 189 -19.81 1.87 7.10
CA LEU A 189 -19.86 3.30 7.34
C LEU A 189 -18.83 3.70 8.40
N ASP A 190 -17.93 4.61 8.07
CA ASP A 190 -16.98 5.15 9.04
C ASP A 190 -17.73 6.00 10.07
N ILE A 191 -17.90 5.46 11.27
CA ILE A 191 -18.58 6.12 12.37
C ILE A 191 -17.95 7.48 12.76
N ASN A 192 -16.69 7.69 12.38
CA ASN A 192 -15.99 8.95 12.64
C ASN A 192 -16.26 10.02 11.57
N LYS A 193 -16.90 9.65 10.46
CA LYS A 193 -17.30 10.55 9.37
C LYS A 193 -18.81 10.76 9.41
N GLU A 194 -19.23 11.73 10.17
CA GLU A 194 -20.66 12.05 10.30
C GLU A 194 -21.23 12.63 9.00
N PRO A 195 -22.42 12.17 8.58
CA PRO A 195 -23.12 12.79 7.46
C PRO A 195 -23.62 14.19 7.85
N THR A 196 -23.57 15.11 6.92
CA THR A 196 -24.25 16.41 7.04
C THR A 196 -25.66 16.26 6.50
N VAL A 197 -26.67 16.46 7.35
CA VAL A 197 -28.07 16.44 6.97
C VAL A 197 -28.58 17.87 6.85
N LEU A 198 -28.96 18.28 5.66
CA LEU A 198 -29.55 19.58 5.38
C LEU A 198 -31.02 19.40 4.99
N VAL A 199 -31.91 20.07 5.70
CA VAL A 199 -33.33 20.10 5.36
C VAL A 199 -33.65 21.41 4.65
N THR A 200 -34.13 21.33 3.41
CA THR A 200 -34.50 22.48 2.60
C THR A 200 -35.98 22.45 2.27
N HIS A 201 -36.61 23.62 2.27
CA HIS A 201 -37.99 23.76 1.82
C HIS A 201 -38.02 24.25 0.35
N PRO A 202 -38.82 23.64 -0.53
CA PRO A 202 -38.79 23.97 -1.97
C PRO A 202 -39.14 25.43 -2.31
N TYR A 203 -39.90 26.09 -1.43
CA TYR A 203 -40.28 27.50 -1.61
C TYR A 203 -39.37 28.48 -0.84
N TYR A 204 -38.52 27.98 0.07
CA TYR A 204 -37.60 28.76 0.88
C TYR A 204 -36.25 28.07 0.88
N PRO A 205 -35.49 28.16 -0.20
CA PRO A 205 -34.25 27.40 -0.36
C PRO A 205 -33.14 27.81 0.62
N ASP A 206 -33.31 28.93 1.31
CA ASP A 206 -32.37 29.45 2.30
C ASP A 206 -32.68 29.04 3.74
N LEU A 207 -33.84 28.38 3.98
CA LEU A 207 -34.17 27.81 5.28
C LEU A 207 -33.16 26.72 5.61
N GLY A 208 -32.50 26.83 6.76
CA GLY A 208 -31.50 25.87 7.22
C GLY A 208 -30.05 26.20 6.88
N LYS A 209 -29.76 27.32 6.21
CA LYS A 209 -28.39 27.80 6.07
C LYS A 209 -27.93 28.51 7.34
N GLU A 210 -26.77 28.10 7.83
CA GLU A 210 -26.12 28.76 8.96
C GLU A 210 -25.90 30.26 8.66
N GLY A 211 -26.45 31.15 9.49
CA GLY A 211 -26.21 32.60 9.39
C GLY A 211 -27.30 33.44 8.72
N THR A 212 -28.46 32.89 8.35
CA THR A 212 -29.63 33.69 7.94
C THR A 212 -30.49 33.94 9.20
N GLU A 213 -30.80 35.24 9.49
CA GLU A 213 -31.62 35.63 10.65
C GLU A 213 -33.11 35.26 10.54
N ASP A 214 -33.50 34.47 9.54
CA ASP A 214 -34.88 34.13 9.30
C ASP A 214 -35.13 32.66 9.69
N ASP A 215 -36.12 32.46 10.56
CA ASP A 215 -36.64 31.24 11.20
C ASP A 215 -36.48 29.93 10.41
N SER A 216 -35.28 29.56 10.20
CA SER A 216 -34.91 28.37 9.48
C SER A 216 -35.13 27.15 10.34
N ILE A 217 -35.64 26.11 9.74
CA ILE A 217 -35.72 24.78 10.35
C ILE A 217 -34.32 24.38 10.82
N ARG A 218 -34.11 24.44 12.11
CA ARG A 218 -32.84 24.06 12.72
C ARG A 218 -32.82 22.56 12.90
N VAL A 219 -31.79 21.91 12.42
CA VAL A 219 -31.58 20.50 12.62
C VAL A 219 -30.54 20.29 13.72
N GLU A 220 -30.97 19.78 14.86
CA GLU A 220 -30.06 19.41 15.93
C GLU A 220 -29.83 17.91 15.93
N LYS A 221 -28.59 17.50 15.64
CA LYS A 221 -28.20 16.10 15.70
C LYS A 221 -28.37 15.55 17.10
N GLN A 222 -28.94 14.36 17.20
CA GLN A 222 -29.05 13.62 18.46
C GLN A 222 -28.10 12.42 18.53
N SER A 223 -28.00 11.65 17.45
CA SER A 223 -27.12 10.49 17.41
C SER A 223 -26.74 10.10 15.99
N PHE A 224 -25.61 9.40 15.88
CA PHE A 224 -25.20 8.65 14.71
C PHE A 224 -24.54 7.35 15.19
N ASN A 225 -25.03 6.20 14.74
CA ASN A 225 -24.57 4.88 15.17
C ASN A 225 -23.88 4.06 14.05
N GLY A 226 -23.53 4.71 12.96
CA GLY A 226 -22.85 4.10 11.83
C GLY A 226 -23.76 3.90 10.60
N ASP A 227 -25.00 3.49 10.76
CA ASP A 227 -25.96 3.33 9.67
C ASP A 227 -27.20 4.21 9.82
N GLU A 228 -27.46 4.71 11.01
CA GLU A 228 -28.63 5.53 11.32
C GLU A 228 -28.24 6.86 11.97
N TRP A 229 -28.61 7.94 11.32
CA TRP A 229 -28.50 9.30 11.85
C TRP A 229 -29.86 9.76 12.35
N THR A 230 -29.89 10.31 13.56
CA THR A 230 -31.11 10.90 14.16
C THR A 230 -30.86 12.36 14.49
N GLY A 231 -31.78 13.21 14.11
CA GLY A 231 -31.78 14.63 14.46
C GLY A 231 -33.18 15.14 14.75
N VAL A 232 -33.26 16.29 15.41
CA VAL A 232 -34.51 16.97 15.75
C VAL A 232 -34.60 18.24 14.92
N LEU A 233 -35.72 18.44 14.26
CA LEU A 233 -36.11 19.71 13.62
C LEU A 233 -36.82 20.53 14.66
N ILE A 234 -36.34 21.75 14.90
CA ILE A 234 -36.88 22.71 15.86
C ILE A 234 -37.32 23.96 15.12
#